data_171fcc4b1f080783c51afe25ee0f8fac
#
_entry.id   171fcc4b1f080783c51afe25ee0f8fac
#
_cell.length_a   1.000
_cell.length_b   1.000
_cell.length_c   1.000
_cell.angle_alpha   90.00
_cell.angle_beta   90.00
_cell.angle_gamma   90.00
#
_symmetry.space_group_name_H-M   'P 1'
#
loop_
_entity.id
_entity.type
_entity.pdbx_description
1 polymer ?
#
loop_
_entity_poly.entity_id
_entity_poly.type
_entity_poly.pdbx_seq_one_letter_code
_entity_poly.pdbx_strand_id
1 'polypeptide(L)'
;MAKMKIKKNDVWIDMTPMSDVMVLLLTFFMLSANFVKNEVVKVMTPQSRTEVKVPSTATLDITIDTLGRVYLGTDKVVTMEYALDTLLSKEFSKYKDQLGDTKANANVRAAFKAETQIGIPFDQLAAYLREVSHEKKSKLLKDNGLPLDSVIEIPNPNKETGKDTYSEFQLWVKALKNGYKKWYKDMERKKDKGEPIEIDLATTPNKLEICIKCDQNTPYGTFKRVINELQDINESRYKLLTQYKKEE
;
A
#
# COMPACT_ATOMS: atom_id res chain seq x y z
N MET A 1 -48.57 -57.95 -37.36
CA MET A 1 -47.99 -56.59 -37.25
C MET A 1 -46.53 -56.69 -36.89
N ALA A 2 -45.63 -56.42 -37.85
CA ALA A 2 -44.18 -56.48 -37.66
C ALA A 2 -43.72 -55.19 -36.96
N LYS A 3 -43.14 -55.28 -35.74
CA LYS A 3 -42.48 -54.17 -35.01
C LYS A 3 -41.14 -53.91 -35.70
N MET A 4 -41.05 -52.78 -36.41
CA MET A 4 -39.77 -52.29 -36.97
C MET A 4 -38.93 -51.78 -35.75
N LYS A 5 -37.81 -52.43 -35.48
CA LYS A 5 -36.78 -51.94 -34.52
C LYS A 5 -35.99 -50.82 -35.22
N ILE A 6 -36.24 -49.60 -34.83
CA ILE A 6 -35.41 -48.45 -35.21
C ILE A 6 -34.06 -48.58 -34.49
N LYS A 7 -32.98 -48.78 -35.25
CA LYS A 7 -31.59 -48.74 -34.75
C LYS A 7 -31.30 -47.29 -34.39
N LYS A 8 -31.21 -46.94 -33.10
CA LYS A 8 -30.64 -45.68 -32.67
C LYS A 8 -29.12 -45.73 -32.90
N ASN A 9 -28.66 -44.90 -33.81
CA ASN A 9 -27.23 -44.63 -33.90
C ASN A 9 -26.84 -43.78 -32.70
N ASP A 10 -25.98 -44.32 -31.83
CA ASP A 10 -25.33 -43.52 -30.78
C ASP A 10 -24.44 -42.47 -31.46
N VAL A 11 -24.84 -41.21 -31.32
CA VAL A 11 -24.03 -40.08 -31.78
C VAL A 11 -22.96 -39.86 -30.73
N TRP A 12 -21.74 -40.26 -31.03
CA TRP A 12 -20.57 -39.97 -30.20
C TRP A 12 -20.18 -38.52 -30.45
N ILE A 13 -20.48 -37.67 -29.49
CA ILE A 13 -20.05 -36.26 -29.50
C ILE A 13 -18.67 -36.20 -28.92
N ASP A 14 -17.69 -35.81 -29.72
CA ASP A 14 -16.34 -35.54 -29.27
C ASP A 14 -16.33 -34.22 -28.45
N MET A 15 -16.08 -34.35 -27.15
CA MET A 15 -16.04 -33.18 -26.21
C MET A 15 -14.69 -32.50 -26.17
N THR A 16 -13.69 -32.99 -26.86
CA THR A 16 -12.33 -32.44 -26.88
C THR A 16 -12.30 -30.96 -27.32
N PRO A 17 -13.01 -30.52 -28.38
CA PRO A 17 -13.02 -29.11 -28.76
C PRO A 17 -13.68 -28.20 -27.71
N MET A 18 -14.70 -28.69 -27.03
CA MET A 18 -15.37 -27.92 -25.96
C MET A 18 -14.48 -27.75 -24.72
N SER A 19 -13.72 -28.80 -24.37
CA SER A 19 -12.77 -28.73 -23.27
C SER A 19 -11.63 -27.76 -23.58
N ASP A 20 -11.14 -27.72 -24.80
CA ASP A 20 -10.08 -26.81 -25.25
C ASP A 20 -10.54 -25.35 -25.16
N VAL A 21 -11.74 -25.01 -25.63
CA VAL A 21 -12.31 -23.67 -25.51
C VAL A 21 -12.49 -23.26 -24.05
N MET A 22 -12.94 -24.19 -23.19
CA MET A 22 -13.04 -23.89 -21.72
C MET A 22 -11.67 -23.60 -21.11
N VAL A 23 -10.65 -24.39 -21.44
CA VAL A 23 -9.29 -24.20 -20.95
C VAL A 23 -8.70 -22.88 -21.47
N LEU A 24 -8.91 -22.56 -22.75
CA LEU A 24 -8.46 -21.29 -23.34
C LEU A 24 -9.14 -20.08 -22.67
N LEU A 25 -10.44 -20.13 -22.43
CA LEU A 25 -11.16 -19.08 -21.72
C LEU A 25 -10.66 -18.94 -20.27
N LEU A 26 -10.46 -20.06 -19.56
CA LEU A 26 -9.96 -20.05 -18.19
C LEU A 26 -8.55 -19.45 -18.11
N THR A 27 -7.65 -19.86 -19.01
CA THR A 27 -6.29 -19.32 -19.08
C THR A 27 -6.30 -17.84 -19.48
N PHE A 28 -7.15 -17.44 -20.41
CA PHE A 28 -7.33 -16.05 -20.81
C PHE A 28 -7.79 -15.18 -19.62
N PHE A 29 -8.83 -15.61 -18.89
CA PHE A 29 -9.29 -14.87 -17.70
C PHE A 29 -8.24 -14.83 -16.60
N MET A 30 -7.48 -15.90 -16.41
CA MET A 30 -6.41 -15.95 -15.42
C MET A 30 -5.26 -15.00 -15.78
N LEU A 31 -4.88 -14.90 -17.05
CA LEU A 31 -3.84 -14.00 -17.55
C LEU A 31 -4.32 -12.55 -17.63
N SER A 32 -5.60 -12.33 -17.93
CA SER A 32 -6.19 -10.97 -18.01
C SER A 32 -6.63 -10.42 -16.66
N ALA A 33 -6.63 -11.23 -15.60
CA ALA A 33 -6.96 -10.79 -14.24
C ALA A 33 -5.83 -9.89 -13.71
N ASN A 34 -5.90 -8.61 -14.03
CA ASN A 34 -5.04 -7.60 -13.43
C ASN A 34 -5.48 -7.37 -12.00
N PHE A 35 -4.62 -7.68 -11.05
CA PHE A 35 -4.82 -7.32 -9.65
C PHE A 35 -4.74 -5.80 -9.52
N VAL A 36 -5.88 -5.14 -9.60
CA VAL A 36 -5.97 -3.71 -9.30
C VAL A 36 -5.84 -3.55 -7.79
N LYS A 37 -4.89 -2.73 -7.35
CA LYS A 37 -4.80 -2.34 -5.94
C LYS A 37 -6.14 -1.73 -5.52
N ASN A 38 -6.79 -2.33 -4.52
CA ASN A 38 -7.99 -1.76 -3.94
C ASN A 38 -7.60 -0.51 -3.13
N GLU A 39 -7.76 0.65 -3.74
CA GLU A 39 -7.69 1.92 -3.02
C GLU A 39 -8.95 2.03 -2.15
N VAL A 40 -8.78 1.96 -0.84
CA VAL A 40 -9.89 2.04 0.12
C VAL A 40 -10.52 3.42 0.11
N VAL A 41 -9.71 4.44 -0.11
CA VAL A 41 -10.13 5.84 -0.24
C VAL A 41 -9.89 6.30 -1.67
N LYS A 42 -10.97 6.50 -2.41
CA LYS A 42 -10.93 7.05 -3.77
C LYS A 42 -11.03 8.56 -3.71
N VAL A 43 -10.06 9.25 -4.30
CA VAL A 43 -10.02 10.72 -4.39
C VAL A 43 -10.10 11.16 -5.84
N MET A 44 -10.83 12.24 -6.09
CA MET A 44 -10.90 12.88 -7.41
C MET A 44 -9.82 13.95 -7.49
N THR A 45 -8.70 13.61 -8.11
CA THR A 45 -7.58 14.55 -8.23
C THR A 45 -7.89 15.70 -9.18
N PRO A 46 -7.35 16.92 -8.95
CA PRO A 46 -7.54 18.07 -9.82
C PRO A 46 -6.96 17.79 -11.20
N GLN A 47 -7.52 18.44 -12.22
CA GLN A 47 -7.07 18.33 -13.60
C GLN A 47 -5.83 19.18 -13.85
N SER A 48 -4.86 18.66 -14.62
CA SER A 48 -3.66 19.39 -15.05
C SER A 48 -3.43 19.21 -16.55
N ARG A 49 -2.77 20.17 -17.16
CA ARG A 49 -2.30 20.09 -18.55
C ARG A 49 -0.89 19.55 -18.67
N THR A 50 -0.19 19.40 -17.55
CA THR A 50 1.20 18.92 -17.53
C THR A 50 1.21 17.41 -17.37
N GLU A 51 1.83 16.71 -18.31
CA GLU A 51 2.04 15.26 -18.26
C GLU A 51 3.45 14.99 -17.73
N VAL A 52 3.55 14.67 -16.46
CA VAL A 52 4.80 14.17 -15.85
C VAL A 52 4.62 12.67 -15.57
N LYS A 53 5.49 11.85 -16.15
CA LYS A 53 5.47 10.40 -15.89
C LYS A 53 5.71 10.14 -14.40
N VAL A 54 4.75 9.49 -13.78
CA VAL A 54 4.88 9.00 -12.41
C VAL A 54 5.64 7.68 -12.48
N PRO A 55 6.61 7.44 -11.59
CA PRO A 55 7.25 6.13 -11.54
C PRO A 55 6.21 5.05 -11.22
N SER A 56 6.29 3.94 -11.91
CA SER A 56 5.39 2.80 -11.72
C SER A 56 5.74 1.96 -10.49
N THR A 57 6.94 2.16 -9.95
CA THR A 57 7.47 1.38 -8.83
C THR A 57 8.19 2.29 -7.84
N ALA A 58 8.36 1.82 -6.61
CA ALA A 58 9.04 2.54 -5.54
C ALA A 58 8.36 3.86 -5.16
N THR A 59 7.02 3.87 -5.07
CA THR A 59 6.23 5.03 -4.68
C THR A 59 5.76 4.94 -3.22
N LEU A 60 5.78 6.08 -2.55
CA LEU A 60 5.09 6.33 -1.29
C LEU A 60 3.93 7.27 -1.60
N ASP A 61 2.73 6.73 -1.64
CA ASP A 61 1.52 7.47 -1.97
C ASP A 61 0.93 8.10 -0.71
N ILE A 62 0.82 9.42 -0.69
CA ILE A 62 0.13 10.20 0.35
C ILE A 62 -1.21 10.63 -0.23
N THR A 63 -2.30 10.07 0.29
CA THR A 63 -3.65 10.40 -0.16
C THR A 63 -4.33 11.32 0.84
N ILE A 64 -4.87 12.44 0.37
CA ILE A 64 -5.60 13.42 1.20
C ILE A 64 -7.05 13.46 0.72
N ASP A 65 -7.96 13.12 1.61
CA ASP A 65 -9.40 13.08 1.36
C ASP A 65 -10.05 14.48 1.43
N THR A 66 -11.29 14.60 0.97
CA THR A 66 -12.12 15.82 1.03
C THR A 66 -12.25 16.40 2.44
N LEU A 67 -12.23 15.55 3.47
CA LEU A 67 -12.27 15.94 4.88
C LEU A 67 -10.89 16.30 5.45
N GLY A 68 -9.84 16.22 4.65
CA GLY A 68 -8.49 16.51 5.08
C GLY A 68 -7.82 15.38 5.86
N ARG A 69 -8.34 14.17 5.80
CA ARG A 69 -7.71 12.98 6.39
C ARG A 69 -6.59 12.49 5.50
N VAL A 70 -5.51 12.03 6.10
CA VAL A 70 -4.29 11.62 5.42
C VAL A 70 -4.09 10.12 5.52
N TYR A 71 -3.76 9.51 4.41
CA TYR A 71 -3.49 8.07 4.29
C TYR A 71 -2.16 7.87 3.60
N LEU A 72 -1.40 6.89 4.05
CA LEU A 72 -0.13 6.48 3.44
C LEU A 72 -0.29 5.12 2.77
N GLY A 73 0.21 5.01 1.56
CA GLY A 73 0.27 3.75 0.82
C GLY A 73 1.64 3.52 0.21
N THR A 74 1.97 2.28 -0.06
CA THR A 74 3.18 1.93 -0.81
C THR A 74 2.87 0.83 -1.83
N ASP A 75 3.62 0.81 -2.92
CA ASP A 75 3.50 -0.22 -3.94
C ASP A 75 4.02 -1.59 -3.46
N LYS A 76 4.86 -1.63 -2.42
CA LYS A 76 5.47 -2.86 -1.89
C LYS A 76 5.05 -3.14 -0.46
N VAL A 77 4.27 -4.19 -0.31
CA VAL A 77 3.77 -4.71 0.98
C VAL A 77 4.92 -5.03 1.96
N VAL A 78 6.04 -5.54 1.44
CA VAL A 78 7.21 -5.88 2.26
C VAL A 78 7.79 -4.66 2.96
N THR A 79 7.74 -3.49 2.32
CA THR A 79 8.21 -2.22 2.91
C THR A 79 7.44 -1.85 4.17
N MET A 80 6.14 -2.16 4.21
CA MET A 80 5.30 -1.92 5.39
C MET A 80 5.76 -2.73 6.59
N GLU A 81 6.13 -3.99 6.39
CA GLU A 81 6.61 -4.86 7.47
C GLU A 81 7.91 -4.33 8.09
N TYR A 82 8.89 -3.98 7.25
CA TYR A 82 10.14 -3.36 7.73
C TYR A 82 9.91 -2.01 8.44
N ALA A 83 8.92 -1.25 7.98
CA ALA A 83 8.54 0.01 8.61
C ALA A 83 7.94 -0.21 10.00
N LEU A 84 7.00 -1.16 10.10
CA LEU A 84 6.36 -1.52 11.37
C LEU A 84 7.40 -1.99 12.40
N ASP A 85 8.32 -2.88 11.99
CA ASP A 85 9.39 -3.36 12.87
C ASP A 85 10.32 -2.22 13.32
N THR A 86 10.59 -1.25 12.46
CA THR A 86 11.39 -0.08 12.82
C THR A 86 10.69 0.78 13.87
N LEU A 87 9.37 1.02 13.72
CA LEU A 87 8.58 1.80 14.68
C LEU A 87 8.43 1.07 16.01
N LEU A 88 8.14 -0.22 15.99
CA LEU A 88 8.00 -1.04 17.20
C LEU A 88 9.30 -1.17 17.99
N SER A 89 10.45 -1.09 17.31
CA SER A 89 11.75 -1.21 17.98
C SER A 89 12.15 0.05 18.74
N LYS A 90 11.59 1.22 18.39
CA LYS A 90 11.97 2.53 18.89
C LYS A 90 10.81 3.27 19.53
N GLU A 91 10.00 3.92 18.68
CA GLU A 91 9.03 4.93 19.09
C GLU A 91 7.79 4.31 19.75
N PHE A 92 7.36 3.16 19.25
CA PHE A 92 6.15 2.47 19.69
C PHE A 92 6.43 1.13 20.37
N SER A 93 7.53 1.03 21.12
CA SER A 93 7.93 -0.22 21.81
C SER A 93 6.85 -0.76 22.75
N LYS A 94 5.99 0.10 23.33
CA LYS A 94 4.85 -0.30 24.17
C LYS A 94 3.82 -1.20 23.47
N TYR A 95 3.74 -1.15 22.11
CA TYR A 95 2.82 -1.97 21.34
C TYR A 95 3.48 -3.27 20.80
N LYS A 96 4.72 -3.55 21.19
CA LYS A 96 5.48 -4.70 20.71
C LYS A 96 4.79 -6.03 21.04
N ASP A 97 4.10 -6.11 22.17
CA ASP A 97 3.35 -7.30 22.57
C ASP A 97 2.13 -7.58 21.67
N GLN A 98 1.55 -6.53 21.06
CA GLN A 98 0.35 -6.62 20.23
C GLN A 98 0.64 -6.75 18.74
N LEU A 99 1.73 -6.15 18.26
CA LEU A 99 2.08 -6.01 16.85
C LEU A 99 3.46 -6.57 16.49
N GLY A 100 4.27 -6.95 17.49
CA GLY A 100 5.62 -7.48 17.29
C GLY A 100 5.64 -8.82 16.58
N ASP A 101 6.82 -9.20 16.09
CA ASP A 101 7.04 -10.47 15.41
C ASP A 101 7.07 -11.65 16.39
N THR A 102 5.89 -12.09 16.80
CA THR A 102 5.67 -13.24 17.65
C THR A 102 4.68 -14.22 17.00
N LYS A 103 4.75 -15.50 17.37
CA LYS A 103 3.79 -16.50 16.87
C LYS A 103 2.33 -16.12 17.20
N ALA A 104 2.10 -15.48 18.33
CA ALA A 104 0.77 -15.01 18.74
C ALA A 104 0.21 -13.90 17.83
N ASN A 105 1.08 -13.10 17.24
CA ASN A 105 0.71 -11.98 16.39
C ASN A 105 0.80 -12.28 14.88
N ALA A 106 1.09 -13.54 14.50
CA ALA A 106 1.25 -13.92 13.09
C ALA A 106 0.05 -13.54 12.23
N ASN A 107 -1.18 -13.72 12.72
CA ASN A 107 -2.40 -13.34 12.01
C ASN A 107 -2.54 -11.81 11.85
N VAL A 108 -2.15 -11.05 12.88
CA VAL A 108 -2.19 -9.58 12.87
C VAL A 108 -1.18 -9.04 11.87
N ARG A 109 0.02 -9.61 11.83
CA ARG A 109 1.05 -9.25 10.86
C ARG A 109 0.68 -9.66 9.42
N ALA A 110 0.07 -10.82 9.24
CA ALA A 110 -0.46 -11.24 7.94
C ALA A 110 -1.56 -10.30 7.46
N ALA A 111 -2.46 -9.86 8.34
CA ALA A 111 -3.47 -8.85 8.04
C ALA A 111 -2.82 -7.51 7.66
N PHE A 112 -1.78 -7.07 8.37
CA PHE A 112 -1.05 -5.84 8.05
C PHE A 112 -0.35 -5.91 6.69
N LYS A 113 0.21 -7.08 6.33
CA LYS A 113 0.79 -7.31 4.99
C LYS A 113 -0.24 -7.19 3.86
N ALA A 114 -1.49 -7.56 4.13
CA ALA A 114 -2.55 -7.47 3.13
C ALA A 114 -3.08 -6.04 2.93
N GLU A 115 -2.80 -5.13 3.87
CA GLU A 115 -3.24 -3.74 3.77
C GLU A 115 -2.36 -2.98 2.76
N THR A 116 -3.02 -2.18 1.93
CA THR A 116 -2.37 -1.34 0.92
C THR A 116 -2.19 0.10 1.36
N GLN A 117 -2.95 0.52 2.36
CA GLN A 117 -2.95 1.88 2.90
C GLN A 117 -2.99 1.89 4.43
N ILE A 118 -2.26 2.81 5.02
CA ILE A 118 -2.25 3.11 6.45
C ILE A 118 -2.99 4.43 6.65
N GLY A 119 -4.00 4.45 7.48
CA GLY A 119 -4.79 5.64 7.75
C GLY A 119 -5.44 5.59 9.13
N ILE A 120 -4.87 4.79 10.04
CA ILE A 120 -5.39 4.58 11.39
C ILE A 120 -4.30 4.96 12.39
N PRO A 121 -4.63 5.70 13.45
CA PRO A 121 -3.69 6.00 14.52
C PRO A 121 -3.09 4.72 15.11
N PHE A 122 -1.83 4.79 15.52
CA PHE A 122 -1.09 3.60 15.98
C PHE A 122 -1.75 2.93 17.19
N ASP A 123 -2.40 3.71 18.05
CA ASP A 123 -3.15 3.21 19.22
C ASP A 123 -4.30 2.25 18.82
N GLN A 124 -4.93 2.50 17.68
CA GLN A 124 -6.07 1.71 17.18
C GLN A 124 -5.66 0.65 16.16
N LEU A 125 -4.41 0.66 15.69
CA LEU A 125 -3.94 -0.20 14.62
C LEU A 125 -4.11 -1.69 14.96
N ALA A 126 -3.78 -2.11 16.17
CA ALA A 126 -3.91 -3.51 16.58
C ALA A 126 -5.38 -3.98 16.60
N ALA A 127 -6.30 -3.13 17.04
CA ALA A 127 -7.74 -3.43 17.05
C ALA A 127 -8.29 -3.51 15.62
N TYR A 128 -7.88 -2.58 14.75
CA TYR A 128 -8.24 -2.58 13.33
C TYR A 128 -7.77 -3.86 12.61
N LEU A 129 -6.54 -4.30 12.85
CA LEU A 129 -5.98 -5.48 12.18
C LEU A 129 -6.63 -6.79 12.65
N ARG A 130 -7.16 -6.84 13.86
CA ARG A 130 -7.91 -7.98 14.40
C ARG A 130 -9.35 -8.05 13.92
N GLU A 131 -9.90 -6.95 13.40
CA GLU A 131 -11.25 -6.94 12.85
C GLU A 131 -11.31 -7.80 11.58
N VAL A 132 -12.27 -8.71 11.51
CA VAL A 132 -12.47 -9.65 10.40
C VAL A 132 -13.43 -9.08 9.35
N SER A 133 -14.35 -8.22 9.77
CA SER A 133 -15.38 -7.67 8.88
C SER A 133 -14.82 -6.59 7.96
N HIS A 134 -14.86 -6.83 6.65
CA HIS A 134 -14.43 -5.85 5.64
C HIS A 134 -15.19 -4.53 5.70
N GLU A 135 -16.48 -4.57 6.01
CA GLU A 135 -17.31 -3.36 6.13
C GLU A 135 -16.87 -2.49 7.31
N LYS A 136 -16.64 -3.12 8.48
CA LYS A 136 -16.15 -2.40 9.67
C LYS A 136 -14.75 -1.84 9.45
N LYS A 137 -13.84 -2.62 8.84
CA LYS A 137 -12.50 -2.13 8.47
C LYS A 137 -12.56 -0.93 7.55
N SER A 138 -13.35 -1.02 6.48
CA SER A 138 -13.52 0.09 5.53
C SER A 138 -14.11 1.34 6.20
N LYS A 139 -15.06 1.16 7.11
CA LYS A 139 -15.64 2.26 7.88
C LYS A 139 -14.62 2.88 8.84
N LEU A 140 -13.92 2.06 9.62
CA LEU A 140 -12.87 2.52 10.53
C LEU A 140 -11.78 3.30 9.78
N LEU A 141 -11.34 2.81 8.62
CA LEU A 141 -10.34 3.50 7.82
C LEU A 141 -10.88 4.82 7.26
N LYS A 142 -12.15 4.87 6.81
CA LYS A 142 -12.78 6.08 6.31
C LYS A 142 -13.09 7.11 7.39
N ASP A 143 -13.37 6.67 8.60
CA ASP A 143 -13.70 7.57 9.72
C ASP A 143 -12.44 8.16 10.38
N ASN A 144 -11.28 7.51 10.21
CA ASN A 144 -10.01 7.92 10.74
C ASN A 144 -9.10 8.51 9.64
N GLY A 145 -7.91 8.88 10.01
CA GLY A 145 -6.81 9.33 9.18
C GLY A 145 -5.57 9.38 10.07
N LEU A 146 -4.40 9.45 9.47
CA LEU A 146 -3.18 9.63 10.25
C LEU A 146 -3.17 11.01 10.91
N PRO A 147 -2.95 11.08 12.23
CA PRO A 147 -2.91 12.34 12.94
C PRO A 147 -1.67 13.15 12.55
N LEU A 148 -1.89 14.39 12.11
CA LEU A 148 -0.83 15.36 11.82
C LEU A 148 -0.45 16.15 13.09
N ASP A 149 -1.37 16.28 14.06
CA ASP A 149 -1.17 17.08 15.28
C ASP A 149 -0.64 16.28 16.46
N SER A 150 -0.34 15.00 16.27
CA SER A 150 0.24 14.19 17.34
C SER A 150 1.68 14.65 17.63
N VAL A 151 2.01 14.74 18.91
CA VAL A 151 3.35 15.10 19.38
C VAL A 151 3.99 13.89 20.03
N ILE A 152 4.97 13.30 19.36
CA ILE A 152 5.73 12.14 19.84
C ILE A 152 7.17 12.58 20.05
N GLU A 153 7.63 12.50 21.31
CA GLU A 153 8.98 12.87 21.70
C GLU A 153 9.91 11.64 21.57
N ILE A 154 11.00 11.81 20.84
CA ILE A 154 12.04 10.78 20.70
C ILE A 154 13.33 11.29 21.31
N PRO A 155 14.01 10.52 22.18
CA PRO A 155 15.27 10.93 22.76
C PRO A 155 16.33 11.18 21.67
N ASN A 156 16.91 12.37 21.66
CA ASN A 156 18.02 12.74 20.79
C ASN A 156 19.15 13.40 21.60
N PRO A 157 20.24 12.68 21.89
CA PRO A 157 21.33 13.19 22.70
C PRO A 157 22.10 14.34 22.05
N ASN A 158 21.89 14.57 20.73
CA ASN A 158 22.62 15.60 19.98
C ASN A 158 21.91 16.96 19.96
N LYS A 159 20.71 17.06 20.57
CA LYS A 159 19.97 18.32 20.69
C LYS A 159 20.06 18.90 22.10
N GLU A 160 20.06 20.21 22.23
CA GLU A 160 20.04 20.90 23.50
C GLU A 160 18.85 20.51 24.41
N THR A 161 17.69 20.23 23.78
CA THR A 161 16.49 19.75 24.48
C THR A 161 16.53 18.26 24.82
N GLY A 162 17.52 17.52 24.29
CA GLY A 162 17.63 16.08 24.45
C GLY A 162 16.54 15.26 23.75
N LYS A 163 15.61 15.91 23.02
CA LYS A 163 14.45 15.27 22.38
C LYS A 163 14.16 15.86 21.01
N ASP A 164 13.74 15.03 20.09
CA ASP A 164 13.10 15.39 18.83
C ASP A 164 11.61 15.17 18.92
N THR A 165 10.85 16.08 18.33
CA THR A 165 9.39 16.03 18.32
C THR A 165 8.93 15.73 16.91
N TYR A 166 8.10 14.70 16.74
CA TYR A 166 7.55 14.29 15.45
C TYR A 166 6.06 14.03 15.55
N SER A 167 5.33 14.24 14.45
CA SER A 167 3.98 13.73 14.31
C SER A 167 3.99 12.23 13.96
N GLU A 168 2.90 11.54 14.22
CA GLU A 168 2.77 10.13 13.85
C GLU A 168 2.92 9.94 12.32
N PHE A 169 2.38 10.87 11.55
CA PHE A 169 2.55 10.91 10.10
C PHE A 169 4.04 10.96 9.71
N GLN A 170 4.82 11.85 10.31
CA GLN A 170 6.26 11.97 10.05
C GLN A 170 7.02 10.68 10.39
N LEU A 171 6.66 10.03 11.49
CA LEU A 171 7.27 8.77 11.90
C LEU A 171 6.99 7.65 10.89
N TRP A 172 5.76 7.55 10.40
CA TRP A 172 5.41 6.59 9.37
C TRP A 172 6.16 6.85 8.07
N VAL A 173 6.25 8.09 7.60
CA VAL A 173 6.99 8.44 6.38
C VAL A 173 8.47 8.05 6.52
N LYS A 174 9.11 8.40 7.66
CA LYS A 174 10.50 8.02 7.94
C LYS A 174 10.67 6.49 8.00
N ALA A 175 9.74 5.80 8.66
CA ALA A 175 9.80 4.36 8.80
C ALA A 175 9.64 3.63 7.46
N LEU A 176 8.71 4.08 6.61
CA LEU A 176 8.51 3.53 5.26
C LEU A 176 9.74 3.73 4.38
N LYS A 177 10.34 4.92 4.40
CA LYS A 177 11.58 5.19 3.65
C LYS A 177 12.76 4.35 4.14
N ASN A 178 12.92 4.24 5.46
CA ASN A 178 13.97 3.42 6.05
C ASN A 178 13.70 1.93 5.83
N GLY A 179 12.46 1.49 5.91
CA GLY A 179 12.03 0.13 5.61
C GLY A 179 12.35 -0.26 4.17
N TYR A 180 12.00 0.61 3.21
CA TYR A 180 12.34 0.40 1.81
C TYR A 180 13.86 0.30 1.58
N LYS A 181 14.65 1.20 2.20
CA LYS A 181 16.11 1.17 2.10
C LYS A 181 16.71 -0.11 2.67
N LYS A 182 16.18 -0.62 3.79
CA LYS A 182 16.61 -1.91 4.35
C LYS A 182 16.27 -3.05 3.40
N TRP A 183 15.02 -3.11 2.95
CA TRP A 183 14.57 -4.11 2.00
C TRP A 183 15.44 -4.12 0.71
N TYR A 184 15.73 -2.94 0.15
CA TYR A 184 16.55 -2.84 -1.06
C TYR A 184 17.97 -3.39 -0.83
N LYS A 185 18.60 -3.04 0.30
CA LYS A 185 19.92 -3.59 0.69
C LYS A 185 19.90 -5.10 0.91
N ASP A 186 18.82 -5.64 1.45
CA ASP A 186 18.69 -7.10 1.63
C ASP A 186 18.55 -7.81 0.28
N MET A 187 17.87 -7.19 -0.69
CA MET A 187 17.83 -7.70 -2.06
C MET A 187 19.20 -7.64 -2.77
N GLU A 188 19.97 -6.55 -2.59
CA GLU A 188 21.33 -6.46 -3.09
C GLU A 188 22.21 -7.59 -2.52
N ARG A 189 22.15 -7.82 -1.20
CA ARG A 189 22.91 -8.91 -0.56
C ARG A 189 22.51 -10.30 -1.06
N LYS A 190 21.24 -10.54 -1.32
CA LYS A 190 20.76 -11.80 -1.92
C LYS A 190 21.30 -11.97 -3.33
N LYS A 191 21.29 -10.91 -4.14
CA LYS A 191 21.88 -10.92 -5.47
C LYS A 191 23.38 -11.27 -5.44
N ASP A 192 24.14 -10.66 -4.52
CA ASP A 192 25.57 -10.90 -4.37
C ASP A 192 25.89 -12.35 -3.95
N LYS A 193 24.95 -12.98 -3.22
CA LYS A 193 25.04 -14.40 -2.84
C LYS A 193 24.57 -15.37 -3.92
N GLY A 194 24.04 -14.87 -5.04
CA GLY A 194 23.48 -15.69 -6.14
C GLY A 194 22.13 -16.35 -5.79
N GLU A 195 21.43 -15.84 -4.77
CA GLU A 195 20.09 -16.28 -4.43
C GLU A 195 19.06 -15.76 -5.46
N PRO A 196 18.00 -16.52 -5.77
CA PRO A 196 16.97 -16.06 -6.71
C PRO A 196 16.24 -14.83 -6.12
N ILE A 197 16.19 -13.76 -6.90
CA ILE A 197 15.46 -12.54 -6.57
C ILE A 197 14.33 -12.34 -7.58
N GLU A 198 13.13 -12.03 -7.07
CA GLU A 198 11.92 -11.84 -7.89
C GLU A 198 11.88 -10.47 -8.60
N ILE A 199 12.89 -9.61 -8.36
CA ILE A 199 12.87 -8.21 -8.76
C ILE A 199 14.15 -7.87 -9.51
N ASP A 200 13.99 -7.16 -10.62
CA ASP A 200 15.14 -6.57 -11.32
C ASP A 200 15.60 -5.29 -10.62
N LEU A 201 16.71 -5.39 -9.89
CA LEU A 201 17.32 -4.27 -9.18
C LEU A 201 17.87 -3.19 -10.13
N ALA A 202 18.10 -3.51 -11.41
CA ALA A 202 18.57 -2.52 -12.36
C ALA A 202 17.48 -1.51 -12.75
N THR A 203 16.22 -1.97 -12.76
CA THR A 203 15.05 -1.13 -13.10
C THR A 203 14.35 -0.55 -11.87
N THR A 204 14.63 -1.08 -10.68
CA THR A 204 13.97 -0.64 -9.44
C THR A 204 14.77 0.49 -8.77
N PRO A 205 14.19 1.69 -8.55
CA PRO A 205 14.87 2.77 -7.86
C PRO A 205 15.30 2.39 -6.44
N ASN A 206 16.43 2.87 -5.98
CA ASN A 206 16.96 2.62 -4.64
C ASN A 206 16.34 3.50 -3.55
N LYS A 207 15.44 4.41 -3.91
CA LYS A 207 14.74 5.34 -3.01
C LYS A 207 13.25 5.39 -3.35
N LEU A 208 12.41 5.51 -2.32
CA LEU A 208 11.00 5.81 -2.49
C LEU A 208 10.80 7.24 -2.99
N GLU A 209 9.98 7.41 -4.01
CA GLU A 209 9.48 8.71 -4.44
C GLU A 209 8.13 9.01 -3.76
N ILE A 210 8.01 10.21 -3.23
CA ILE A 210 6.77 10.65 -2.57
C ILE A 210 5.82 11.18 -3.64
N CYS A 211 4.63 10.59 -3.68
CA CYS A 211 3.54 10.97 -4.56
C CYS A 211 2.35 11.43 -3.72
N ILE A 212 1.85 12.65 -3.95
CA ILE A 212 0.71 13.20 -3.22
C ILE A 212 -0.51 13.17 -4.12
N LYS A 213 -1.57 12.48 -3.68
CA LYS A 213 -2.91 12.48 -4.28
C LYS A 213 -3.82 13.31 -3.38
N CYS A 214 -4.30 14.43 -3.88
CA CYS A 214 -5.20 15.31 -3.14
C CYS A 214 -6.54 15.39 -3.87
N ASP A 215 -7.65 15.32 -3.12
CA ASP A 215 -8.96 15.54 -3.70
C ASP A 215 -9.13 17.01 -4.09
N GLN A 216 -9.83 17.27 -5.19
CA GLN A 216 -10.07 18.64 -5.69
C GLN A 216 -10.81 19.53 -4.69
N ASN A 217 -11.61 18.94 -3.78
CA ASN A 217 -12.39 19.65 -2.77
C ASN A 217 -11.68 19.74 -1.41
N THR A 218 -10.45 19.24 -1.30
CA THR A 218 -9.68 19.28 -0.03
C THR A 218 -9.34 20.74 0.33
N PRO A 219 -9.54 21.16 1.60
CA PRO A 219 -9.11 22.46 2.07
C PRO A 219 -7.60 22.65 1.88
N TYR A 220 -7.21 23.76 1.24
CA TYR A 220 -5.79 24.08 1.02
C TYR A 220 -4.95 24.09 2.31
N GLY A 221 -5.56 24.47 3.43
CA GLY A 221 -4.88 24.47 4.73
C GLY A 221 -4.35 23.09 5.13
N THR A 222 -5.11 22.03 4.89
CA THR A 222 -4.67 20.65 5.19
C THR A 222 -3.55 20.21 4.26
N PHE A 223 -3.70 20.50 2.96
CA PHE A 223 -2.64 20.20 2.00
C PHE A 223 -1.32 20.91 2.38
N LYS A 224 -1.39 22.19 2.75
CA LYS A 224 -0.23 22.96 3.19
C LYS A 224 0.41 22.36 4.46
N ARG A 225 -0.41 21.89 5.41
CA ARG A 225 0.09 21.21 6.64
C ARG A 225 0.89 19.95 6.29
N VAL A 226 0.36 19.08 5.41
CA VAL A 226 1.08 17.88 4.97
C VAL A 226 2.42 18.24 4.34
N ILE A 227 2.47 19.29 3.53
CA ILE A 227 3.74 19.75 2.94
C ILE A 227 4.70 20.25 4.00
N ASN A 228 4.24 21.04 4.98
CA ASN A 228 5.09 21.51 6.07
C ASN A 228 5.65 20.34 6.90
N GLU A 229 4.82 19.36 7.24
CA GLU A 229 5.23 18.12 7.91
C GLU A 229 6.33 17.36 7.16
N LEU A 230 6.23 17.31 5.81
CA LEU A 230 7.27 16.70 4.97
C LEU A 230 8.55 17.55 4.95
N GLN A 231 8.45 18.86 4.91
CA GLN A 231 9.60 19.77 4.94
C GLN A 231 10.34 19.69 6.25
N ASP A 232 9.66 19.57 7.39
CA ASP A 232 10.25 19.44 8.72
C ASP A 232 11.13 18.19 8.86
N ILE A 233 10.84 17.15 8.10
CA ILE A 233 11.67 15.94 8.04
C ILE A 233 12.68 15.94 6.87
N ASN A 234 12.91 17.10 6.23
CA ASN A 234 13.79 17.30 5.07
C ASN A 234 13.36 16.50 3.81
N GLU A 235 12.05 16.24 3.66
CA GLU A 235 11.49 15.56 2.50
C GLU A 235 10.74 16.56 1.61
N SER A 236 11.50 17.42 0.94
CA SER A 236 10.95 18.49 0.07
C SER A 236 10.68 18.04 -1.37
N ARG A 237 11.09 16.81 -1.75
CA ARG A 237 10.88 16.30 -3.12
C ARG A 237 9.66 15.39 -3.16
N TYR A 238 8.59 15.88 -3.75
CA TYR A 238 7.35 15.13 -3.97
C TYR A 238 6.77 15.43 -5.36
N LYS A 239 5.96 14.52 -5.86
CA LYS A 239 5.20 14.66 -7.10
C LYS A 239 3.72 14.78 -6.75
N LEU A 240 3.05 15.79 -7.28
CA LEU A 240 1.60 15.92 -7.14
C LEU A 240 0.93 15.17 -8.28
N LEU A 241 0.07 14.21 -7.93
CA LEU A 241 -0.69 13.42 -8.89
C LEU A 241 -1.96 14.17 -9.28
N THR A 242 -2.13 14.40 -10.58
CA THR A 242 -3.27 15.11 -11.17
C THR A 242 -3.86 14.27 -12.31
N GLN A 243 -5.12 14.51 -12.65
CA GLN A 243 -5.72 13.92 -13.83
C GLN A 243 -5.37 14.75 -15.07
N TYR A 244 -5.09 14.06 -16.17
CA TYR A 244 -4.87 14.74 -17.44
C TYR A 244 -6.19 15.33 -17.99
N LYS A 245 -6.21 16.61 -18.28
CA LYS A 245 -7.33 17.26 -18.96
C LYS A 245 -7.19 16.99 -20.45
N LYS A 246 -8.06 16.14 -21.03
CA LYS A 246 -8.17 16.03 -22.48
C LYS A 246 -8.64 17.38 -23.04
N GLU A 247 -7.93 17.89 -24.03
CA GLU A 247 -8.43 18.99 -24.85
C GLU A 247 -9.58 18.45 -25.71
N GLU A 248 -10.75 19.09 -25.59
CA GLU A 248 -11.88 18.87 -26.49
C GLU A 248 -11.63 19.58 -27.82
#